data_c1c47e88834cc8b0b9dd8c83c6da362a
#
_entry.id   c1c47e88834cc8b0b9dd8c83c6da362a
#
_cell.length_a   1.000
_cell.length_b   1.000
_cell.length_c   1.000
_cell.angle_alpha   90.00
_cell.angle_beta   90.00
_cell.angle_gamma   90.00
#
_symmetry.space_group_name_H-M   'P 1'
#
loop_
_entity.id
_entity.type
_entity.pdbx_description
1 polymer ?
#
loop_
_entity_poly.entity_id
_entity_poly.type
_entity_poly.pdbx_seq_one_letter_code
_entity_poly.pdbx_strand_id
1 'polypeptide(L)'
;MSSFGAEEVRVFGLQRTAELLVGRAPRIHWYSLFDLPRAWPATTRHREAEGSSYYRHFYMGLLREDGTPKRALKQFADYTPDLGICQWFHFEDHRLEPGVKWLRELGVKHLRTGLSWADSLRPNADAWFDRMMTALDDFDVTVTFCFTPESHGIKPHHTSPPKNVDEFADFCARMLRRYGA
;
A
#
# COMPACT_ATOMS: atom_id res chain seq x y z
N MET A 1 15.50 -19.60 -6.51
CA MET A 1 14.53 -20.30 -5.62
C MET A 1 13.19 -20.27 -6.29
N SER A 2 12.52 -21.41 -6.40
CA SER A 2 11.22 -21.47 -7.01
C SER A 2 10.23 -20.62 -6.19
N SER A 3 9.46 -19.78 -6.86
CA SER A 3 8.36 -19.01 -6.31
C SER A 3 7.33 -19.86 -5.55
N PHE A 4 7.39 -21.18 -5.67
CA PHE A 4 6.43 -22.13 -5.15
C PHE A 4 6.38 -22.15 -3.61
N GLY A 5 7.51 -22.29 -2.94
CA GLY A 5 7.53 -22.29 -1.47
C GLY A 5 7.12 -20.96 -0.84
N ALA A 6 7.33 -19.85 -1.57
CA ALA A 6 6.89 -18.53 -1.13
C ALA A 6 5.36 -18.36 -1.24
N GLU A 7 4.69 -18.99 -2.19
CA GLU A 7 3.23 -18.93 -2.32
C GLU A 7 2.52 -19.76 -1.25
N GLU A 8 3.03 -20.95 -0.93
CA GLU A 8 2.48 -21.78 0.15
C GLU A 8 2.61 -21.12 1.52
N VAL A 9 3.76 -20.52 1.80
CA VAL A 9 3.97 -19.76 3.04
C VAL A 9 3.00 -18.60 3.17
N ARG A 10 2.64 -17.92 2.06
CA ARG A 10 1.63 -16.85 2.08
C ARG A 10 0.23 -17.37 2.36
N VAL A 11 -0.16 -18.45 1.71
CA VAL A 11 -1.45 -19.12 1.96
C VAL A 11 -1.58 -19.46 3.44
N PHE A 12 -0.56 -20.10 4.00
CA PHE A 12 -0.50 -20.42 5.44
C PHE A 12 -0.53 -19.16 6.32
N GLY A 13 0.27 -18.14 5.97
CA GLY A 13 0.34 -16.89 6.71
C GLY A 13 -0.99 -16.14 6.71
N LEU A 14 -1.70 -16.10 5.59
CA LEU A 14 -3.01 -15.49 5.46
C LEU A 14 -4.04 -16.22 6.34
N GLN A 15 -4.12 -17.54 6.21
CA GLN A 15 -5.00 -18.37 7.01
C GLN A 15 -4.73 -18.18 8.50
N ARG A 16 -3.47 -18.22 8.91
CA ARG A 16 -3.09 -18.07 10.31
C ARG A 16 -3.39 -16.66 10.85
N THR A 17 -3.24 -15.65 10.03
CA THR A 17 -3.61 -14.27 10.37
C THR A 17 -5.11 -14.16 10.61
N ALA A 18 -5.92 -14.71 9.71
CA ALA A 18 -7.38 -14.72 9.86
C ALA A 18 -7.80 -15.44 11.13
N GLU A 19 -7.32 -16.66 11.38
CA GLU A 19 -7.63 -17.46 12.58
C GLU A 19 -7.28 -16.73 13.89
N LEU A 20 -6.19 -16.00 13.92
CA LEU A 20 -5.70 -15.36 15.14
C LEU A 20 -6.33 -13.99 15.40
N LEU A 21 -6.66 -13.23 14.37
CA LEU A 21 -6.94 -11.80 14.48
C LEU A 21 -8.39 -11.43 14.14
N VAL A 22 -9.07 -12.18 13.25
CA VAL A 22 -10.49 -11.91 12.94
C VAL A 22 -11.33 -12.02 14.21
N GLY A 23 -12.17 -11.02 14.43
CA GLY A 23 -12.98 -10.89 15.64
C GLY A 23 -12.21 -10.41 16.90
N ARG A 24 -10.87 -10.25 16.83
CA ARG A 24 -10.05 -9.77 17.95
C ARG A 24 -9.44 -8.39 17.68
N ALA A 25 -9.20 -8.06 16.42
CA ALA A 25 -8.75 -6.74 16.01
C ALA A 25 -9.87 -6.02 15.23
N PRO A 26 -10.08 -4.72 15.46
CA PRO A 26 -11.16 -3.97 14.81
C PRO A 26 -10.95 -3.82 13.30
N ARG A 27 -9.70 -3.82 12.86
CA ARG A 27 -9.30 -3.78 11.44
C ARG A 27 -8.00 -4.52 11.22
N ILE A 28 -7.94 -5.31 10.15
CA ILE A 28 -6.77 -6.04 9.73
C ILE A 28 -6.56 -5.76 8.24
N HIS A 29 -5.37 -5.31 7.86
CA HIS A 29 -5.04 -5.06 6.47
C HIS A 29 -3.90 -5.98 6.03
N TRP A 30 -4.15 -6.78 5.00
CA TRP A 30 -3.10 -7.56 4.37
C TRP A 30 -2.23 -6.66 3.48
N TYR A 31 -0.94 -6.76 3.61
CA TYR A 31 0.02 -6.09 2.73
C TYR A 31 0.57 -7.12 1.74
N SER A 32 0.30 -7.02 0.46
CA SER A 32 -0.39 -6.00 -0.29
C SER A 32 -1.23 -6.62 -1.42
N LEU A 33 -1.91 -5.81 -2.23
CA LEU A 33 -2.60 -6.31 -3.42
C LEU A 33 -1.59 -6.74 -4.50
N PHE A 34 -0.67 -5.85 -4.88
CA PHE A 34 0.37 -6.14 -5.87
C PHE A 34 1.72 -6.38 -5.21
N ASP A 35 2.55 -7.18 -5.85
CA ASP A 35 3.99 -7.18 -5.57
C ASP A 35 4.59 -5.80 -5.83
N LEU A 36 5.64 -5.47 -5.12
CA LEU A 36 6.38 -4.24 -5.39
C LEU A 36 7.08 -4.33 -6.75
N PRO A 37 7.14 -3.23 -7.52
CA PRO A 37 7.84 -3.19 -8.79
C PRO A 37 9.33 -3.53 -8.61
N ARG A 38 9.85 -4.46 -9.41
CA ARG A 38 11.27 -4.84 -9.38
C ARG A 38 12.19 -3.69 -9.80
N ALA A 39 11.66 -2.83 -10.69
CA ALA A 39 12.38 -1.64 -11.16
C ALA A 39 12.36 -0.50 -10.13
N TRP A 40 11.60 -0.63 -9.05
CA TRP A 40 11.58 0.38 -8.01
C TRP A 40 12.97 0.43 -7.35
N PRO A 41 13.71 1.55 -7.49
CA PRO A 41 14.98 1.65 -6.81
C PRO A 41 14.70 1.47 -5.33
N ALA A 42 15.23 0.40 -4.76
CA ALA A 42 15.19 0.20 -3.32
C ALA A 42 15.87 1.42 -2.70
N THR A 43 15.06 2.38 -2.28
CA THR A 43 15.52 3.63 -1.68
C THR A 43 16.19 3.42 -0.33
N THR A 44 16.09 2.19 0.19
CA THR A 44 16.87 1.75 1.34
C THR A 44 18.25 1.29 0.86
N ARG A 45 19.29 1.85 1.43
CA ARG A 45 20.69 1.54 1.16
C ARG A 45 21.10 0.10 1.54
N HIS A 46 20.16 -0.72 1.94
CA HIS A 46 20.38 -2.11 2.30
C HIS A 46 20.45 -2.96 1.04
N ARG A 47 21.66 -3.19 0.55
CA ARG A 47 21.96 -4.25 -0.42
C ARG A 47 21.95 -5.57 0.34
N GLU A 48 20.78 -6.11 0.57
CA GLU A 48 20.68 -7.44 1.15
C GLU A 48 20.85 -8.49 0.05
N ALA A 49 21.52 -9.58 0.38
CA ALA A 49 21.70 -10.71 -0.53
C ALA A 49 20.33 -11.30 -0.91
N GLU A 50 20.22 -11.80 -2.12
CA GLU A 50 19.04 -12.53 -2.59
C GLU A 50 18.66 -13.63 -1.58
N GLY A 51 17.38 -13.65 -1.16
CA GLY A 51 16.88 -14.56 -0.13
C GLY A 51 16.81 -13.99 1.28
N SER A 52 17.28 -12.77 1.50
CA SER A 52 17.08 -12.06 2.77
C SER A 52 15.61 -11.72 3.03
N SER A 53 15.31 -11.32 4.29
CA SER A 53 13.98 -10.87 4.68
C SER A 53 13.51 -9.67 3.87
N TYR A 54 14.41 -8.83 3.41
CA TYR A 54 14.15 -7.68 2.55
C TYR A 54 13.55 -8.08 1.21
N TYR A 55 14.10 -9.08 0.52
CA TYR A 55 13.55 -9.57 -0.74
C TYR A 55 12.14 -10.16 -0.59
N ARG A 56 11.81 -10.71 0.58
CA ARG A 56 10.46 -11.22 0.83
C ARG A 56 9.41 -10.12 0.76
N HIS A 57 9.77 -8.91 1.13
CA HIS A 57 8.90 -7.73 1.10
C HIS A 57 8.39 -7.41 -0.32
N PHE A 58 9.20 -7.65 -1.35
CA PHE A 58 8.82 -7.43 -2.75
C PHE A 58 7.71 -8.37 -3.24
N TYR A 59 7.55 -9.52 -2.61
CA TYR A 59 6.67 -10.60 -3.08
C TYR A 59 5.47 -10.86 -2.17
N MET A 60 5.08 -9.90 -1.35
CA MET A 60 3.97 -10.06 -0.40
C MET A 60 2.58 -9.86 -1.03
N GLY A 61 2.51 -9.38 -2.26
CA GLY A 61 1.25 -9.15 -2.98
C GLY A 61 0.44 -10.42 -3.19
N LEU A 62 -0.87 -10.26 -3.28
CA LEU A 62 -1.81 -11.29 -3.74
C LEU A 62 -1.77 -11.46 -5.26
N LEU A 63 -1.37 -10.41 -5.96
CA LEU A 63 -1.09 -10.36 -7.38
C LEU A 63 0.41 -10.18 -7.60
N ARG A 64 0.92 -10.69 -8.73
CA ARG A 64 2.25 -10.33 -9.21
C ARG A 64 2.28 -8.88 -9.68
N GLU A 65 3.46 -8.35 -9.96
CA GLU A 65 3.66 -7.00 -10.47
C GLU A 65 2.84 -6.74 -11.75
N ASP A 66 2.70 -7.75 -12.61
CA ASP A 66 1.95 -7.71 -13.87
C ASP A 66 0.42 -7.93 -13.71
N GLY A 67 -0.06 -8.04 -12.47
CA GLY A 67 -1.46 -8.31 -12.17
C GLY A 67 -1.86 -9.79 -12.21
N THR A 68 -0.94 -10.70 -12.49
CA THR A 68 -1.24 -12.15 -12.48
C THR A 68 -1.59 -12.62 -11.06
N PRO A 69 -2.75 -13.29 -10.87
CA PRO A 69 -3.16 -13.81 -9.58
C PRO A 69 -2.19 -14.85 -9.00
N LYS A 70 -2.00 -14.80 -7.70
CA LYS A 70 -1.31 -15.83 -6.92
C LYS A 70 -2.32 -16.73 -6.21
N ARG A 71 -1.87 -17.88 -5.73
CA ARG A 71 -2.73 -18.85 -5.00
C ARG A 71 -3.44 -18.23 -3.79
N ALA A 72 -2.74 -17.35 -3.07
CA ALA A 72 -3.29 -16.67 -1.90
C ALA A 72 -4.46 -15.72 -2.22
N LEU A 73 -4.61 -15.25 -3.47
CA LEU A 73 -5.72 -14.38 -3.86
C LEU A 73 -7.07 -15.07 -3.70
N LYS A 74 -7.18 -16.30 -4.18
CA LYS A 74 -8.43 -17.08 -4.08
C LYS A 74 -8.82 -17.29 -2.61
N GLN A 75 -7.84 -17.62 -1.78
CA GLN A 75 -8.08 -17.86 -0.36
C GLN A 75 -8.38 -16.56 0.40
N PHE A 76 -7.80 -15.42 -0.03
CA PHE A 76 -8.11 -14.13 0.57
C PHE A 76 -9.60 -13.78 0.42
N ALA A 77 -10.21 -14.10 -0.72
CA ALA A 77 -11.64 -13.88 -0.96
C ALA A 77 -12.55 -14.58 0.07
N ASP A 78 -12.11 -15.69 0.65
CA ASP A 78 -12.86 -16.42 1.68
C ASP A 78 -12.91 -15.66 3.02
N TYR A 79 -12.03 -14.66 3.22
CA TYR A 79 -11.92 -13.88 4.45
C TYR A 79 -12.42 -12.44 4.32
N THR A 80 -12.84 -12.00 3.16
CA THR A 80 -13.51 -10.71 3.04
C THR A 80 -14.96 -10.83 3.55
N PRO A 81 -15.52 -9.85 4.25
CA PRO A 81 -15.02 -8.50 4.47
C PRO A 81 -14.13 -8.29 5.69
N ASP A 82 -13.78 -9.33 6.44
CA ASP A 82 -13.04 -9.22 7.71
C ASP A 82 -11.59 -8.76 7.54
N LEU A 83 -10.99 -9.08 6.38
CA LEU A 83 -9.67 -8.64 6.00
C LEU A 83 -9.74 -7.53 4.94
N GLY A 84 -9.12 -6.40 5.23
CA GLY A 84 -8.86 -5.34 4.27
C GLY A 84 -7.51 -5.53 3.57
N ILE A 85 -7.21 -4.64 2.65
CA ILE A 85 -5.96 -4.58 1.91
C ILE A 85 -5.19 -3.31 2.27
N CYS A 86 -3.87 -3.41 2.43
CA CYS A 86 -2.97 -2.28 2.41
C CYS A 86 -2.31 -2.22 1.03
N GLN A 87 -2.67 -1.25 0.21
CA GLN A 87 -2.08 -1.04 -1.11
C GLN A 87 -1.65 0.41 -1.25
N TRP A 88 -0.40 0.60 -1.59
CA TRP A 88 0.13 1.90 -1.96
C TRP A 88 0.03 2.09 -3.47
N PHE A 89 -0.64 3.16 -3.91
CA PHE A 89 -0.62 3.61 -5.28
C PHE A 89 0.38 4.77 -5.39
N HIS A 90 1.44 4.56 -6.18
CA HIS A 90 2.45 5.59 -6.41
C HIS A 90 1.88 6.74 -7.25
N PHE A 91 2.60 7.84 -7.31
CA PHE A 91 2.19 8.98 -8.13
C PHE A 91 2.01 8.54 -9.60
N GLU A 92 0.82 8.81 -10.17
CA GLU A 92 0.41 8.39 -11.51
C GLU A 92 0.50 6.88 -11.78
N ASP A 93 0.29 6.07 -10.74
CA ASP A 93 0.36 4.60 -10.84
C ASP A 93 -0.70 4.06 -11.82
N HIS A 94 -0.22 3.48 -12.92
CA HIS A 94 -1.07 2.83 -13.93
C HIS A 94 -1.84 1.62 -13.39
N ARG A 95 -1.50 1.13 -12.20
CA ARG A 95 -2.18 0.00 -11.55
C ARG A 95 -3.39 0.43 -10.72
N LEU A 96 -3.70 1.74 -10.66
CA LEU A 96 -4.84 2.23 -9.89
C LEU A 96 -6.14 1.56 -10.36
N GLU A 97 -6.50 1.69 -11.62
CA GLU A 97 -7.74 1.15 -12.16
C GLU A 97 -7.79 -0.40 -12.12
N PRO A 98 -6.75 -1.13 -12.55
CA PRO A 98 -6.72 -2.58 -12.36
C PRO A 98 -6.82 -2.98 -10.88
N GLY A 99 -6.19 -2.24 -9.98
CA GLY A 99 -6.24 -2.48 -8.54
C GLY A 99 -7.64 -2.30 -7.98
N VAL A 100 -8.30 -1.21 -8.31
CA VAL A 100 -9.69 -0.94 -7.90
C VAL A 100 -10.63 -2.04 -8.40
N LYS A 101 -10.47 -2.48 -9.64
CA LYS A 101 -11.25 -3.60 -10.20
C LYS A 101 -11.06 -4.86 -9.34
N TRP A 102 -9.83 -5.24 -9.04
CA TRP A 102 -9.55 -6.41 -8.20
C TRP A 102 -10.11 -6.27 -6.78
N LEU A 103 -9.98 -5.09 -6.18
CA LEU A 103 -10.52 -4.85 -4.84
C LEU A 103 -12.05 -5.04 -4.80
N ARG A 104 -12.76 -4.57 -5.82
CA ARG A 104 -14.21 -4.77 -5.97
C ARG A 104 -14.57 -6.23 -6.21
N GLU A 105 -13.87 -6.93 -7.10
CA GLU A 105 -14.08 -8.35 -7.39
C GLU A 105 -13.84 -9.24 -6.17
N LEU A 106 -12.90 -8.86 -5.31
CA LEU A 106 -12.62 -9.56 -4.05
C LEU A 106 -13.61 -9.22 -2.92
N GLY A 107 -14.49 -8.24 -3.11
CA GLY A 107 -15.40 -7.79 -2.07
C GLY A 107 -14.72 -7.08 -0.90
N VAL A 108 -13.53 -6.51 -1.13
CA VAL A 108 -12.79 -5.73 -0.11
C VAL A 108 -13.62 -4.51 0.29
N LYS A 109 -13.77 -4.29 1.60
CA LYS A 109 -14.44 -3.11 2.14
C LYS A 109 -13.46 -2.11 2.73
N HIS A 110 -12.39 -2.60 3.35
CA HIS A 110 -11.42 -1.78 4.05
C HIS A 110 -10.12 -1.71 3.26
N LEU A 111 -9.72 -0.50 2.89
CA LEU A 111 -8.47 -0.26 2.19
C LEU A 111 -7.60 0.68 3.01
N ARG A 112 -6.33 0.34 3.19
CA ARG A 112 -5.32 1.26 3.68
C ARG A 112 -4.43 1.69 2.53
N THR A 113 -4.34 3.00 2.31
CA THR A 113 -3.43 3.60 1.32
C THR A 113 -2.71 4.79 1.91
N GLY A 114 -1.96 5.53 1.10
CA GLY A 114 -1.22 6.68 1.57
C GLY A 114 -1.34 7.90 0.67
N LEU A 115 -1.23 9.08 1.29
CA LEU A 115 -1.02 10.35 0.62
C LEU A 115 0.39 10.84 0.96
N SER A 116 1.21 10.94 -0.08
CA SER A 116 2.61 11.32 0.03
C SER A 116 2.76 12.84 0.05
N TRP A 117 3.33 13.38 1.13
CA TRP A 117 3.68 14.80 1.17
C TRP A 117 4.71 15.16 0.10
N ALA A 118 5.69 14.29 -0.15
CA ALA A 118 6.66 14.50 -1.21
C ALA A 118 6.01 14.58 -2.59
N ASP A 119 5.02 13.74 -2.86
CA ASP A 119 4.30 13.76 -4.13
C ASP A 119 3.38 14.98 -4.26
N SER A 120 2.90 15.55 -3.14
CA SER A 120 2.04 16.75 -3.16
C SER A 120 2.73 18.01 -3.71
N LEU A 121 4.05 17.99 -3.83
CA LEU A 121 4.83 19.08 -4.43
C LEU A 121 5.09 18.88 -5.94
N ARG A 122 4.64 17.77 -6.52
CA ARG A 122 4.80 17.51 -7.94
C ARG A 122 3.78 18.29 -8.78
N PRO A 123 4.10 18.60 -10.02
CA PRO A 123 3.09 19.09 -10.97
C PRO A 123 1.91 18.13 -11.03
N ASN A 124 0.68 18.66 -11.10
CA ASN A 124 -0.57 17.89 -11.17
C ASN A 124 -0.86 16.96 -9.96
N ALA A 125 -0.19 17.17 -8.83
CA ALA A 125 -0.38 16.33 -7.64
C ALA A 125 -1.85 16.30 -7.17
N ASP A 126 -2.50 17.45 -7.13
CA ASP A 126 -3.90 17.55 -6.72
C ASP A 126 -4.83 16.77 -7.66
N ALA A 127 -4.60 16.85 -8.98
CA ALA A 127 -5.37 16.07 -9.96
C ALA A 127 -5.17 14.56 -9.81
N TRP A 128 -3.94 14.14 -9.49
CA TRP A 128 -3.66 12.74 -9.20
C TRP A 128 -4.37 12.26 -7.92
N PHE A 129 -4.30 13.04 -6.84
CA PHE A 129 -4.96 12.68 -5.58
C PHE A 129 -6.48 12.66 -5.74
N ASP A 130 -7.06 13.62 -6.47
CA ASP A 130 -8.50 13.64 -6.77
C ASP A 130 -8.92 12.37 -7.53
N ARG A 131 -8.18 12.01 -8.59
CA ARG A 131 -8.43 10.79 -9.35
C ARG A 131 -8.35 9.54 -8.48
N MET A 132 -7.30 9.44 -7.67
CA MET A 132 -7.09 8.29 -6.78
C MET A 132 -8.20 8.19 -5.74
N MET A 133 -8.51 9.26 -5.02
CA MET A 133 -9.54 9.25 -3.98
C MET A 133 -10.94 9.02 -4.56
N THR A 134 -11.24 9.57 -5.73
CA THR A 134 -12.51 9.29 -6.45
C THR A 134 -12.60 7.82 -6.85
N ALA A 135 -11.51 7.22 -7.33
CA ALA A 135 -11.50 5.80 -7.69
C ALA A 135 -11.70 4.89 -6.48
N LEU A 136 -11.37 5.36 -5.28
CA LEU A 136 -11.44 4.63 -4.01
C LEU A 136 -12.71 4.94 -3.19
N ASP A 137 -13.65 5.71 -3.70
CA ASP A 137 -14.83 6.21 -2.98
C ASP A 137 -15.75 5.09 -2.44
N ASP A 138 -15.75 3.92 -3.08
CA ASP A 138 -16.54 2.75 -2.64
C ASP A 138 -15.97 2.05 -1.40
N PHE A 139 -14.77 2.41 -0.95
CA PHE A 139 -14.08 1.73 0.12
C PHE A 139 -14.04 2.56 1.40
N ASP A 140 -14.06 1.89 2.55
CA ASP A 140 -13.68 2.51 3.82
C ASP A 140 -12.15 2.66 3.86
N VAL A 141 -11.69 3.88 3.51
CA VAL A 141 -10.27 4.15 3.30
C VAL A 141 -9.60 4.65 4.58
N THR A 142 -8.60 3.93 5.05
CA THR A 142 -7.65 4.41 6.05
C THR A 142 -6.46 5.07 5.35
N VAL A 143 -6.32 6.37 5.50
CA VAL A 143 -5.21 7.14 4.89
C VAL A 143 -4.02 7.23 5.83
N THR A 144 -2.82 7.00 5.28
CA THR A 144 -1.54 7.27 5.95
C THR A 144 -0.87 8.46 5.29
N PHE A 145 -0.62 9.53 6.04
CA PHE A 145 0.20 10.65 5.59
C PHE A 145 1.68 10.33 5.81
N CYS A 146 2.50 10.52 4.80
CA CYS A 146 3.91 10.12 4.89
C CYS A 146 4.78 10.77 3.81
N PHE A 147 6.04 10.39 3.82
CA PHE A 147 7.08 10.77 2.88
C PHE A 147 7.36 12.28 2.84
N THR A 148 8.36 12.65 3.64
CA THR A 148 8.88 14.02 3.66
C THR A 148 9.56 14.36 2.33
N PRO A 149 9.24 15.50 1.69
CA PRO A 149 10.02 15.98 0.55
C PRO A 149 11.49 16.14 0.94
N GLU A 150 12.42 15.80 0.05
CA GLU A 150 13.87 15.88 0.34
C GLU A 150 14.30 17.29 0.78
N SER A 151 13.74 18.32 0.16
CA SER A 151 13.99 19.72 0.49
C SER A 151 13.51 20.11 1.90
N HIS A 152 12.50 19.43 2.44
CA HIS A 152 11.86 19.69 3.73
C HIS A 152 12.35 18.75 4.84
N GLY A 153 13.09 17.71 4.50
CA GLY A 153 13.66 16.76 5.46
C GLY A 153 14.93 17.28 6.14
N ILE A 154 15.18 16.84 7.39
CA ILE A 154 16.47 17.04 8.06
C ILE A 154 17.61 16.45 7.22
N LYS A 155 17.33 15.33 6.55
CA LYS A 155 18.22 14.68 5.56
C LYS A 155 17.49 14.57 4.23
N PRO A 156 18.18 14.56 3.09
CA PRO A 156 17.56 14.44 1.77
C PRO A 156 17.10 12.98 1.52
N HIS A 157 16.10 12.56 2.27
CA HIS A 157 15.53 11.21 2.16
C HIS A 157 14.05 11.23 2.58
N HIS A 158 13.19 10.56 1.84
CA HIS A 158 11.73 10.54 2.03
C HIS A 158 11.26 10.03 3.41
N THR A 159 12.09 9.27 4.13
CA THR A 159 11.81 8.82 5.50
C THR A 159 12.43 9.73 6.57
N SER A 160 13.05 10.83 6.16
CA SER A 160 13.61 11.80 7.10
C SER A 160 12.49 12.50 7.87
N PRO A 161 12.66 12.79 9.17
CA PRO A 161 11.78 13.73 9.84
C PRO A 161 11.79 15.10 9.15
N PRO A 162 10.68 15.84 9.14
CA PRO A 162 10.64 17.20 8.61
C PRO A 162 11.51 18.16 9.42
N LYS A 163 12.09 19.16 8.76
CA LYS A 163 12.75 20.29 9.43
C LYS A 163 11.75 21.14 10.23
N ASN A 164 10.56 21.29 9.67
CA ASN A 164 9.45 22.01 10.27
C ASN A 164 8.22 21.09 10.31
N VAL A 165 7.76 20.78 11.52
CA VAL A 165 6.60 19.90 11.74
C VAL A 165 5.30 20.59 11.34
N ASP A 166 5.21 21.90 11.44
CA ASP A 166 4.00 22.65 11.08
C ASP A 166 3.69 22.54 9.59
N GLU A 167 4.71 22.53 8.72
CA GLU A 167 4.51 22.32 7.28
C GLU A 167 3.91 20.93 6.96
N PHE A 168 4.32 19.91 7.71
CA PHE A 168 3.71 18.59 7.59
C PHE A 168 2.28 18.58 8.13
N ALA A 169 2.03 19.25 9.24
CA ALA A 169 0.69 19.40 9.81
C ALA A 169 -0.25 20.15 8.85
N ASP A 170 0.24 21.19 8.18
CA ASP A 170 -0.52 21.94 7.15
C ASP A 170 -0.87 21.05 5.95
N PHE A 171 0.08 20.22 5.49
CA PHE A 171 -0.21 19.22 4.47
C PHE A 171 -1.32 18.27 4.92
N CYS A 172 -1.21 17.67 6.10
CA CYS A 172 -2.23 16.77 6.64
C CYS A 172 -3.60 17.48 6.73
N ALA A 173 -3.65 18.68 7.26
CA ALA A 173 -4.87 19.47 7.39
C ALA A 173 -5.50 19.80 6.01
N ARG A 174 -4.68 20.11 5.00
CA ARG A 174 -5.13 20.32 3.62
C ARG A 174 -5.77 19.07 3.04
N MET A 175 -5.13 17.91 3.20
CA MET A 175 -5.66 16.63 2.71
C MET A 175 -6.94 16.22 3.44
N LEU A 176 -7.01 16.42 4.76
CA LEU A 176 -8.23 16.15 5.53
C LEU A 176 -9.40 17.05 5.11
N ARG A 177 -9.16 18.34 4.86
CA ARG A 177 -10.21 19.25 4.35
C ARG A 177 -10.70 18.85 2.95
N ARG A 178 -9.84 18.24 2.13
CA ARG A 178 -10.18 17.87 0.75
C ARG A 178 -10.87 16.52 0.65
N TYR A 179 -10.45 15.54 1.45
CA TYR A 179 -10.85 14.14 1.33
C TYR A 179 -11.41 13.52 2.61
N GLY A 180 -11.37 14.22 3.73
CA GLY A 180 -11.99 13.76 4.96
C GLY A 180 -13.51 13.88 4.87
N ALA A 181 -14.21 12.77 5.13
CA ALA A 181 -15.65 12.75 5.25
C ALA A 181 -16.10 13.22 6.63
#